data_f689483322ba497a2f006eb16dbd72cb
#
_entry.id   f689483322ba497a2f006eb16dbd72cb
#
_cell.length_a   1.000
_cell.length_b   1.000
_cell.length_c   1.000
_cell.angle_alpha   90.00
_cell.angle_beta   90.00
_cell.angle_gamma   90.00
#
_symmetry.space_group_name_H-M   'P 1'
#
loop_
_entity.id
_entity.type
_entity.pdbx_description
1 polymer ?
#
loop_
_entity_poly.entity_id
_entity_poly.type
_entity_poly.pdbx_seq_one_letter_code
_entity_poly.pdbx_strand_id
1 'polypeptide(L)'
;KLYDFFAANEVVEQAEVWLGTKSHVSLVVEKPLQRVLSRIQRAKTVISINLSTPVPAPIYKGQVVGHLNIEIDGGLDERIQLVAGDDVAQLGSLDRLYEALKYLIFGAHTEPAG
;
A
#
# COMPACT_ATOMS: atom_id res chain seq x y z
N LYS A 1 -4.67 19.09 -23.04
CA LYS A 1 -5.68 18.11 -22.67
C LYS A 1 -5.45 17.63 -21.24
N LEU A 2 -6.54 17.43 -20.52
CA LEU A 2 -6.50 16.91 -19.16
C LEU A 2 -6.37 15.39 -19.19
N TYR A 3 -5.38 14.88 -18.47
CA TYR A 3 -5.17 13.45 -18.33
C TYR A 3 -5.42 13.04 -16.88
N ASP A 4 -6.25 12.02 -16.70
CA ASP A 4 -6.51 11.42 -15.39
C ASP A 4 -5.61 10.22 -15.23
N PHE A 5 -4.64 10.32 -14.29
CA PHE A 5 -3.75 9.19 -14.04
C PHE A 5 -4.32 8.26 -12.98
N PHE A 6 -4.81 8.83 -11.89
CA PHE A 6 -5.38 8.02 -10.82
C PHE A 6 -6.54 8.78 -10.18
N ALA A 7 -7.58 8.06 -9.82
CA ALA A 7 -8.67 8.60 -9.02
C ALA A 7 -8.28 8.56 -7.54
N ALA A 8 -8.95 9.36 -6.74
CA ALA A 8 -8.72 9.35 -5.29
C ALA A 8 -9.01 7.95 -4.75
N ASN A 9 -8.12 7.45 -3.89
CA ASN A 9 -8.20 6.12 -3.27
C ASN A 9 -8.15 4.95 -4.24
N GLU A 10 -7.75 5.21 -5.47
CA GLU A 10 -7.53 4.14 -6.43
C GLU A 10 -6.26 3.37 -6.04
N VAL A 11 -6.31 2.04 -6.13
CA VAL A 11 -5.15 1.20 -5.83
C VAL A 11 -4.13 1.37 -6.95
N VAL A 12 -2.96 1.88 -6.56
CA VAL A 12 -1.88 2.13 -7.50
C VAL A 12 -0.93 0.94 -7.58
N GLU A 13 -0.66 0.32 -6.41
CA GLU A 13 0.29 -0.77 -6.30
C GLU A 13 -0.03 -1.57 -5.06
N GLN A 14 0.54 -2.77 -4.97
CA GLN A 14 0.47 -3.57 -3.76
C GLN A 14 1.90 -3.81 -3.26
N ALA A 15 2.09 -3.63 -1.97
CA ALA A 15 3.40 -3.81 -1.36
C ALA A 15 3.41 -5.06 -0.50
N GLU A 16 4.53 -5.79 -0.56
CA GLU A 16 4.73 -6.93 0.32
C GLU A 16 4.81 -6.48 1.77
N VAL A 17 4.17 -7.23 2.65
CA VAL A 17 4.17 -6.95 4.08
C VAL A 17 5.00 -8.01 4.79
N TRP A 18 5.83 -7.57 5.74
CA TRP A 18 6.65 -8.45 6.54
C TRP A 18 6.03 -8.60 7.92
N LEU A 19 5.83 -9.85 8.34
CA LEU A 19 5.27 -10.19 9.65
C LEU A 19 3.87 -9.61 9.88
N GLY A 20 3.07 -9.57 8.83
CA GLY A 20 1.71 -9.08 8.90
C GLY A 20 0.70 -10.20 8.76
N THR A 21 -0.53 -9.92 9.17
CA THR A 21 -1.64 -10.86 9.01
C THR A 21 -2.06 -11.00 7.56
N LYS A 22 -1.64 -10.05 6.72
CA LYS A 22 -1.82 -10.11 5.28
C LYS A 22 -0.45 -10.05 4.64
N SER A 23 -0.30 -10.72 3.51
CA SER A 23 0.98 -10.75 2.79
C SER A 23 1.22 -9.49 1.96
N HIS A 24 0.17 -8.75 1.65
CA HIS A 24 0.25 -7.54 0.84
C HIS A 24 -0.69 -6.48 1.37
N VAL A 25 -0.36 -5.23 1.11
CA VAL A 25 -1.22 -4.10 1.44
C VAL A 25 -1.37 -3.24 0.18
N SER A 26 -2.59 -2.78 -0.07
CA SER A 26 -2.86 -1.90 -1.20
C SER A 26 -2.39 -0.50 -0.90
N LEU A 27 -1.73 0.12 -1.87
CA LEU A 27 -1.25 1.49 -1.76
C LEU A 27 -2.09 2.37 -2.66
N VAL A 28 -2.52 3.48 -2.11
CA VAL A 28 -3.42 4.39 -2.82
C VAL A 28 -2.89 5.82 -2.76
N VAL A 29 -3.41 6.66 -3.66
CA VAL A 29 -3.20 8.11 -3.57
C VAL A 29 -4.46 8.70 -2.94
N GLU A 30 -4.27 9.68 -2.06
CA GLU A 30 -5.39 10.25 -1.32
C GLU A 30 -6.21 11.22 -2.16
N LYS A 31 -5.59 11.82 -3.18
CA LYS A 31 -6.25 12.79 -4.04
C LYS A 31 -6.11 12.36 -5.49
N PRO A 32 -7.06 12.73 -6.33
CA PRO A 32 -6.92 12.37 -7.75
C PRO A 32 -5.68 13.01 -8.34
N LEU A 33 -5.04 12.27 -9.22
CA LEU A 33 -3.84 12.73 -9.90
C LEU A 33 -4.20 13.04 -11.34
N GLN A 34 -4.21 14.32 -11.65
CA GLN A 34 -4.57 14.82 -12.97
C GLN A 34 -3.55 15.84 -13.43
N ARG A 35 -3.31 15.91 -14.72
CA ARG A 35 -2.39 16.88 -15.31
C ARG A 35 -2.90 17.35 -16.65
N VAL A 36 -2.70 18.64 -16.91
CA VAL A 36 -2.97 19.20 -18.22
C VAL A 36 -1.66 19.17 -19.00
N LEU A 37 -1.63 18.35 -20.03
CA LEU A 37 -0.42 18.11 -20.80
C LEU A 37 -0.69 18.22 -22.28
N SER A 38 0.33 18.62 -23.04
CA SER A 38 0.29 18.49 -24.48
C SER A 38 0.45 17.01 -24.82
N ARG A 39 0.14 16.66 -26.06
CA ARG A 39 0.29 15.29 -26.53
C ARG A 39 1.75 14.83 -26.43
N ILE A 40 2.67 15.74 -26.75
CA ILE A 40 4.10 15.42 -26.69
C ILE A 40 4.54 15.22 -25.24
N GLN A 41 4.08 16.08 -24.33
CA GLN A 41 4.41 15.95 -22.92
C GLN A 41 3.86 14.65 -22.36
N ARG A 42 2.63 14.25 -22.73
CA ARG A 42 2.07 13.00 -22.26
C ARG A 42 2.90 11.81 -22.72
N ALA A 43 3.38 11.86 -23.97
CA ALA A 43 4.21 10.78 -24.49
C ALA A 43 5.54 10.66 -23.77
N LYS A 44 6.01 11.76 -23.18
CA LYS A 44 7.29 11.79 -22.45
C LYS A 44 7.09 11.75 -20.94
N THR A 45 5.89 11.44 -20.48
CA THR A 45 5.60 11.35 -19.06
C THR A 45 5.87 9.93 -18.56
N VAL A 46 6.67 9.84 -17.52
CA VAL A 46 6.97 8.57 -16.85
C VAL A 46 6.50 8.65 -15.42
N ILE A 47 5.73 7.64 -15.03
CA ILE A 47 5.27 7.54 -13.64
C ILE A 47 5.97 6.34 -13.04
N SER A 48 6.70 6.57 -11.95
CA SER A 48 7.43 5.51 -11.27
C SER A 48 7.04 5.46 -9.81
N ILE A 49 7.20 4.28 -9.22
CA ILE A 49 6.85 4.06 -7.82
C ILE A 49 8.13 3.76 -7.07
N ASN A 50 8.32 4.48 -5.97
CA ASN A 50 9.49 4.33 -5.13
C ASN A 50 9.04 3.94 -3.74
N LEU A 51 9.33 2.72 -3.35
CA LEU A 51 9.00 2.23 -2.02
C LEU A 51 10.00 1.17 -1.59
N SER A 52 10.13 1.00 -0.29
CA SER A 52 11.01 -0.03 0.28
C SER A 52 10.14 -1.19 0.73
N THR A 53 10.35 -2.36 0.14
CA THR A 53 9.63 -3.57 0.51
C THR A 53 10.62 -4.62 1.01
N PRO A 54 10.16 -5.51 1.88
CA PRO A 54 8.82 -5.59 2.45
C PRO A 54 8.57 -4.51 3.49
N VAL A 55 7.29 -4.14 3.66
CA VAL A 55 6.88 -3.13 4.62
C VAL A 55 6.58 -3.84 5.95
N PRO A 56 7.26 -3.48 7.03
CA PRO A 56 7.00 -4.18 8.30
C PRO A 56 5.65 -3.82 8.90
N ALA A 57 4.94 -4.83 9.35
CA ALA A 57 3.68 -4.62 10.07
C ALA A 57 4.00 -4.19 11.51
N PRO A 58 3.11 -3.50 12.21
CA PRO A 58 1.75 -3.15 11.78
C PRO A 58 1.72 -1.97 10.82
N ILE A 59 0.71 -1.97 9.97
CA ILE A 59 0.51 -0.90 9.01
C ILE A 59 -0.87 -0.33 9.25
N TYR A 60 -0.97 1.00 9.23
CA TYR A 60 -2.23 1.67 9.50
C TYR A 60 -2.70 2.39 8.25
N LYS A 61 -4.01 2.32 8.01
CA LYS A 61 -4.61 3.02 6.88
C LYS A 61 -4.21 4.49 6.92
N GLY A 62 -3.77 5.01 5.77
CA GLY A 62 -3.29 6.38 5.67
C GLY A 62 -1.80 6.54 5.97
N GLN A 63 -1.14 5.49 6.42
CA GLN A 63 0.30 5.55 6.68
C GLN A 63 1.05 5.69 5.36
N VAL A 64 2.00 6.62 5.33
CA VAL A 64 2.83 6.81 4.14
C VAL A 64 3.78 5.63 4.00
N VAL A 65 3.72 4.96 2.86
CA VAL A 65 4.54 3.78 2.59
C VAL A 65 5.59 4.07 1.53
N GLY A 66 5.25 4.89 0.56
CA GLY A 66 6.17 5.19 -0.52
C GLY A 66 5.77 6.45 -1.24
N HIS A 67 6.33 6.62 -2.43
CA HIS A 67 6.08 7.80 -3.25
C HIS A 67 5.89 7.40 -4.70
N LEU A 68 5.06 8.17 -5.37
CA LEU A 68 4.88 8.08 -6.80
C LEU A 68 5.54 9.32 -7.40
N ASN A 69 6.43 9.11 -8.35
CA ASN A 69 7.14 10.20 -9.01
C ASN A 69 6.59 10.39 -10.40
N ILE A 70 6.29 11.62 -10.77
CA ILE A 70 5.88 11.97 -12.11
C ILE A 70 7.03 12.73 -12.75
N GLU A 71 7.53 12.21 -13.86
CA GLU A 71 8.60 12.85 -14.62
C GLU A 71 8.07 13.18 -16.00
N ILE A 72 8.21 14.44 -16.37
CA ILE A 72 7.78 14.91 -17.68
C ILE A 72 9.01 15.38 -18.41
N ASP A 73 9.26 14.76 -19.56
CA ASP A 73 10.38 15.12 -20.43
C ASP A 73 11.72 15.09 -19.66
N GLY A 74 11.89 14.05 -18.82
CA GLY A 74 13.15 13.84 -18.11
C GLY A 74 13.32 14.60 -16.83
N GLY A 75 12.39 15.50 -16.50
CA GLY A 75 12.45 16.27 -15.26
C GLY A 75 11.42 15.81 -14.26
N LEU A 76 11.78 15.83 -12.97
CA LEU A 76 10.83 15.49 -11.92
C LEU A 76 9.81 16.61 -11.79
N ASP A 77 8.55 16.27 -12.07
CA ASP A 77 7.45 17.23 -11.96
C ASP A 77 6.89 17.26 -10.55
N GLU A 78 6.62 16.08 -10.02
CA GLU A 78 5.99 16.01 -8.70
C GLU A 78 6.25 14.67 -8.05
N ARG A 79 6.28 14.68 -6.72
CA ARG A 79 6.36 13.47 -5.90
C ARG A 79 5.10 13.41 -5.04
N ILE A 80 4.38 12.32 -5.14
CA ILE A 80 3.10 12.16 -4.46
C ILE A 80 3.21 10.98 -3.50
N GLN A 81 2.71 11.17 -2.29
CA GLN A 81 2.75 10.12 -1.28
C GLN A 81 1.81 8.98 -1.62
N LEU A 82 2.30 7.76 -1.45
CA LEU A 82 1.48 6.56 -1.50
C LEU A 82 1.21 6.12 -0.08
N VAL A 83 -0.05 5.95 0.24
CA VAL A 83 -0.46 5.60 1.60
C VAL A 83 -1.14 4.25 1.60
N ALA A 84 -1.11 3.60 2.76
CA ALA A 84 -1.78 2.31 2.93
C ALA A 84 -3.29 2.50 2.84
N GLY A 85 -3.94 1.66 2.04
CA GLY A 85 -5.39 1.71 1.90
C GLY A 85 -6.13 0.91 2.95
N ASP A 86 -5.40 0.10 3.72
CA ASP A 86 -5.99 -0.78 4.73
C ASP A 86 -5.06 -0.87 5.93
N ASP A 87 -5.61 -1.38 7.03
CA ASP A 87 -4.81 -1.72 8.19
C ASP A 87 -4.30 -3.15 8.03
N VAL A 88 -3.05 -3.38 8.46
CA VAL A 88 -2.49 -4.72 8.53
C VAL A 88 -1.89 -4.91 9.92
N ALA A 89 -2.43 -5.87 10.66
CA ALA A 89 -1.98 -6.13 12.00
C ALA A 89 -0.67 -6.92 11.98
N GLN A 90 0.11 -6.77 13.03
CA GLN A 90 1.36 -7.47 13.18
C GLN A 90 1.11 -8.92 13.58
N LEU A 91 1.70 -9.85 12.86
CA LEU A 91 1.52 -11.26 13.13
C LEU A 91 2.32 -11.72 14.34
N GLY A 92 3.47 -11.17 14.55
CA GLY A 92 4.42 -11.64 15.53
C GLY A 92 4.28 -11.12 16.94
N SER A 93 3.23 -10.37 17.27
CA SER A 93 3.08 -9.91 18.64
C SER A 93 2.73 -11.10 19.54
N LEU A 94 3.25 -11.10 20.75
CA LEU A 94 3.04 -12.22 21.67
C LEU A 94 1.55 -12.45 21.96
N ASP A 95 0.81 -11.40 22.21
CA ASP A 95 -0.61 -11.53 22.49
C ASP A 95 -1.34 -12.13 21.30
N ARG A 96 -1.03 -11.65 20.14
CA ARG A 96 -1.68 -12.13 18.92
C ARG A 96 -1.29 -13.57 18.61
N LEU A 97 -0.02 -13.89 18.81
CA LEU A 97 0.45 -15.24 18.61
C LEU A 97 -0.23 -16.20 19.58
N TYR A 98 -0.35 -15.76 20.82
CA TYR A 98 -1.01 -16.57 21.85
C TYR A 98 -2.47 -16.81 21.48
N GLU A 99 -3.17 -15.79 21.04
CA GLU A 99 -4.56 -15.93 20.63
C GLU A 99 -4.71 -16.89 19.46
N ALA A 100 -3.81 -16.78 18.49
CA ALA A 100 -3.86 -17.67 17.32
C ALA A 100 -3.60 -19.11 17.71
N LEU A 101 -2.62 -19.35 18.56
CA LEU A 101 -2.31 -20.69 19.01
C LEU A 101 -3.43 -21.27 19.85
N LYS A 102 -3.97 -20.47 20.72
CA LYS A 102 -5.07 -20.90 21.58
C LYS A 102 -6.26 -21.33 20.72
N TYR A 103 -6.56 -20.55 19.69
CA TYR A 103 -7.66 -20.84 18.81
C TYR A 103 -7.45 -22.16 18.05
N LEU A 104 -6.24 -22.37 17.58
CA LEU A 104 -5.93 -23.59 16.85
C LEU A 104 -5.94 -24.83 17.73
N ILE A 105 -5.50 -24.71 18.97
CA ILE A 105 -5.38 -25.85 19.87
C ILE A 105 -6.68 -26.15 20.59
N PHE A 106 -7.38 -25.12 21.02
CA PHE A 106 -8.53 -25.30 21.91
C PHE A 106 -9.87 -24.92 21.29
N GLY A 107 -9.87 -23.84 20.54
CA GLY A 107 -11.09 -23.21 20.16
C GLY A 107 -11.73 -23.67 18.89
N ALA A 108 -10.94 -23.95 17.94
CA ALA A 108 -11.46 -24.29 16.63
C ALA A 108 -12.03 -25.69 16.61
N HIS A 109 -11.73 -26.40 17.62
CA HIS A 109 -12.26 -27.68 17.77
C HIS A 109 -13.23 -27.73 18.82
N THR A 110 -13.12 -27.51 19.17
CA THR A 110 -13.59 -27.54 19.98
C THR A 110 -13.42 -27.75 20.97
N GLU A 111 -13.11 -27.68 21.13
CA GLU A 111 -12.64 -27.56 21.79
C GLU A 111 -12.15 -27.83 22.26
N PRO A 112 -12.17 -28.25 22.41
CA PRO A 112 -11.49 -28.33 22.77
C PRO A 112 -10.74 -28.52 23.17
N ALA A 113 -10.60 -28.77 23.08
CA ALA A 113 -10.02 -28.86 23.46
C ALA A 113 -9.41 -28.64 23.64
N GLY A 114 -9.40 -28.83 23.82
CA GLY A 114 -9.02 -28.48 24.17
C GLY A 114 -8.41 -28.62 24.30
#